data_e32095a95818bb763c7859332377b8ee
#
_entry.id   e32095a95818bb763c7859332377b8ee
#
_cell.length_a   1.000
_cell.length_b   1.000
_cell.length_c   1.000
_cell.angle_alpha   90.00
_cell.angle_beta   90.00
_cell.angle_gamma   90.00
#
_symmetry.space_group_name_H-M   'P 1'
#
loop_
_entity.id
_entity.type
_entity.pdbx_description
1 polymer ?
#
loop_
_entity_poly.entity_id
_entity_poly.type
_entity_poly.pdbx_seq_one_letter_code
_entity_poly.pdbx_strand_id
1 'polypeptide(L)'
;MVSARTWRPLAQIEGPYVARVEEIPALNVVFSDAFTERYRRDGMVGVRVPYLNPAVWRYAIEDAAAGAMVWRDGRGEIAAFNMVHRSGVEGWMGPLAVRTE
;
A
#
# COMPACT_ATOMS: atom_id res chain seq x y z
N MET A 1 -30.69 9.12 0.66
CA MET A 1 -29.96 9.36 1.03
C MET A 1 -29.08 8.48 1.58
N VAL A 2 -29.01 7.51 1.56
CA VAL A 2 -28.18 6.58 2.02
C VAL A 2 -26.82 6.61 1.61
N SER A 3 -26.52 7.16 0.53
CA SER A 3 -25.20 7.10 0.01
C SER A 3 -24.20 7.83 0.83
N ALA A 4 -24.63 8.72 1.67
CA ALA A 4 -23.70 9.49 2.48
C ALA A 4 -22.83 8.61 3.33
N ARG A 5 -23.34 7.49 3.83
CA ARG A 5 -22.55 6.61 4.65
C ARG A 5 -21.46 5.93 3.87
N THR A 6 -21.72 5.65 2.62
CA THR A 6 -20.79 4.94 1.78
C THR A 6 -19.51 5.73 1.58
N TRP A 7 -19.61 7.04 1.56
CA TRP A 7 -18.47 7.87 1.26
C TRP A 7 -17.61 8.28 2.43
N ARG A 8 -18.10 8.02 3.66
CA ARG A 8 -17.37 8.46 4.81
C ARG A 8 -15.96 7.95 4.88
N PRO A 9 -15.67 6.68 4.62
CA PRO A 9 -14.30 6.18 4.74
C PRO A 9 -13.34 6.90 3.80
N LEU A 10 -13.78 7.23 2.61
CA LEU A 10 -12.92 7.89 1.66
C LEU A 10 -12.54 9.29 2.12
N ALA A 11 -13.47 9.94 2.80
CA ALA A 11 -13.24 11.30 3.26
C ALA A 11 -12.21 11.38 4.38
N GLN A 12 -11.84 10.24 4.97
CA GLN A 12 -10.92 10.22 6.10
C GLN A 12 -9.53 9.75 5.74
N ILE A 13 -9.23 9.60 4.46
CA ILE A 13 -7.92 9.17 4.04
C ILE A 13 -7.02 10.38 3.85
N GLU A 14 -5.87 10.35 4.48
CA GLU A 14 -4.92 11.45 4.45
C GLU A 14 -3.55 10.96 4.01
N GLY A 15 -2.78 11.85 3.43
CA GLY A 15 -1.43 11.59 3.01
C GLY A 15 -1.09 12.41 1.79
N PRO A 16 0.07 12.13 1.17
CA PRO A 16 0.97 11.03 1.54
C PRO A 16 1.89 11.38 2.70
N TYR A 17 2.26 10.36 3.45
CA TYR A 17 3.29 10.46 4.47
C TYR A 17 4.44 9.56 4.06
N VAL A 18 5.65 9.84 4.54
CA VAL A 18 6.79 8.99 4.25
C VAL A 18 6.67 7.68 5.03
N ALA A 19 6.82 6.55 4.35
CA ALA A 19 6.77 5.26 4.99
C ALA A 19 8.00 5.04 5.87
N ARG A 20 7.82 4.29 6.96
CA ARG A 20 8.90 3.99 7.89
C ARG A 20 9.10 2.49 7.97
N VAL A 21 10.35 2.10 8.24
CA VAL A 21 10.68 0.66 8.29
C VAL A 21 9.90 -0.05 9.40
N GLU A 22 9.52 0.65 10.45
CA GLU A 22 8.73 0.05 11.52
C GLU A 22 7.35 -0.37 11.04
N GLU A 23 6.92 0.12 9.88
CA GLU A 23 5.60 -0.17 9.34
C GLU A 23 5.59 -1.36 8.39
N ILE A 24 6.74 -2.03 8.21
CA ILE A 24 6.82 -3.16 7.30
C ILE A 24 5.76 -4.23 7.56
N PRO A 25 5.48 -4.63 8.81
CA PRO A 25 4.42 -5.63 9.00
C PRO A 25 3.07 -5.17 8.46
N ALA A 26 2.70 -3.91 8.71
CA ALA A 26 1.44 -3.38 8.22
C ALA A 26 1.42 -3.24 6.70
N LEU A 27 2.56 -2.84 6.11
CA LEU A 27 2.68 -2.76 4.65
C LEU A 27 2.49 -4.13 4.01
N ASN A 28 3.04 -5.17 4.62
CA ASN A 28 2.89 -6.53 4.11
C ASN A 28 1.43 -6.98 4.12
N VAL A 29 0.67 -6.61 5.16
CA VAL A 29 -0.75 -6.97 5.21
C VAL A 29 -1.49 -6.31 4.06
N VAL A 30 -1.29 -5.01 3.85
CA VAL A 30 -1.96 -4.29 2.77
C VAL A 30 -1.56 -4.87 1.42
N PHE A 31 -0.28 -5.15 1.22
CA PHE A 31 0.24 -5.73 -0.01
C PHE A 31 -0.42 -7.09 -0.29
N SER A 32 -0.36 -7.98 0.68
CA SER A 32 -0.88 -9.34 0.49
C SER A 32 -2.37 -9.33 0.24
N ASP A 33 -3.11 -8.54 1.01
CA ASP A 33 -4.57 -8.50 0.87
C ASP A 33 -4.99 -7.90 -0.47
N ALA A 34 -4.35 -6.82 -0.89
CA ALA A 34 -4.73 -6.16 -2.13
C ALA A 34 -4.43 -7.04 -3.35
N PHE A 35 -3.27 -7.67 -3.39
CA PHE A 35 -2.92 -8.51 -4.52
C PHE A 35 -3.66 -9.84 -4.51
N THR A 36 -3.99 -10.37 -3.33
CA THR A 36 -4.83 -11.57 -3.23
C THR A 36 -6.21 -11.27 -3.81
N GLU A 37 -6.76 -10.10 -3.49
CA GLU A 37 -8.07 -9.72 -4.01
C GLU A 37 -8.02 -9.52 -5.53
N ARG A 38 -6.93 -8.94 -6.04
CA ARG A 38 -6.79 -8.76 -7.48
C ARG A 38 -6.77 -10.10 -8.20
N TYR A 39 -6.01 -11.07 -7.67
CA TYR A 39 -5.97 -12.40 -8.27
C TYR A 39 -7.33 -13.07 -8.21
N ARG A 40 -8.06 -12.88 -7.11
CA ARG A 40 -9.39 -13.46 -7.00
C ARG A 40 -10.32 -12.91 -8.08
N ARG A 41 -10.23 -11.62 -8.35
CA ARG A 41 -11.03 -11.00 -9.41
C ARG A 41 -10.66 -11.50 -10.79
N ASP A 42 -9.42 -11.91 -10.95
CA ASP A 42 -8.95 -12.45 -12.23
C ASP A 42 -9.22 -13.95 -12.34
N GLY A 43 -9.96 -14.53 -11.40
CA GLY A 43 -10.36 -15.93 -11.49
C GLY A 43 -9.47 -16.90 -10.73
N MET A 44 -8.44 -16.41 -10.06
CA MET A 44 -7.54 -17.29 -9.31
C MET A 44 -7.99 -17.40 -7.87
N VAL A 45 -9.07 -18.16 -7.67
CA VAL A 45 -9.64 -18.37 -6.36
C VAL A 45 -8.77 -19.32 -5.57
N GLY A 46 -8.58 -19.02 -4.29
CA GLY A 46 -7.81 -19.87 -3.42
C GLY A 46 -6.33 -19.54 -3.36
N VAL A 47 -5.89 -18.57 -4.15
CA VAL A 47 -4.50 -18.12 -4.11
C VAL A 47 -4.36 -17.04 -3.06
N ARG A 48 -3.38 -17.20 -2.17
CA ARG A 48 -3.04 -16.17 -1.19
C ARG A 48 -1.64 -15.67 -1.51
N VAL A 49 -1.51 -14.36 -1.75
CA VAL A 49 -0.21 -13.78 -2.03
C VAL A 49 0.59 -13.72 -0.74
N PRO A 50 1.77 -14.35 -0.70
CA PRO A 50 2.55 -14.36 0.53
C PRO A 50 3.16 -13.00 0.83
N TYR A 51 3.52 -12.80 2.08
CA TYR A 51 4.23 -11.60 2.47
C TYR A 51 5.60 -11.58 1.81
N LEU A 52 6.06 -10.40 1.49
CA LEU A 52 7.43 -10.24 1.01
C LEU A 52 8.40 -10.30 2.20
N ASN A 53 9.61 -10.75 1.91
CA ASN A 53 10.66 -10.75 2.91
C ASN A 53 10.85 -9.30 3.41
N PRO A 54 10.91 -9.10 4.73
CA PRO A 54 11.10 -7.75 5.26
C PRO A 54 12.32 -7.03 4.71
N ALA A 55 13.37 -7.77 4.33
CA ALA A 55 14.57 -7.14 3.76
C ALA A 55 14.25 -6.48 2.41
N VAL A 56 13.32 -7.06 1.64
CA VAL A 56 12.89 -6.47 0.37
C VAL A 56 12.18 -5.15 0.63
N TRP A 57 11.30 -5.14 1.64
CA TRP A 57 10.61 -3.91 2.02
C TRP A 57 11.59 -2.84 2.50
N ARG A 58 12.55 -3.25 3.34
CA ARG A 58 13.52 -2.29 3.86
C ARG A 58 14.32 -1.67 2.73
N TYR A 59 14.77 -2.48 1.80
CA TYR A 59 15.52 -1.97 0.67
C TYR A 59 14.67 -0.97 -0.13
N ALA A 60 13.42 -1.34 -0.40
CA ALA A 60 12.53 -0.49 -1.20
C ALA A 60 12.28 0.85 -0.52
N ILE A 61 12.04 0.82 0.80
CA ILE A 61 11.78 2.05 1.54
C ILE A 61 13.02 2.94 1.54
N GLU A 62 14.18 2.36 1.77
CA GLU A 62 15.41 3.13 1.84
C GLU A 62 15.79 3.68 0.47
N ASP A 63 15.60 2.88 -0.57
CA ASP A 63 15.93 3.32 -1.92
C ASP A 63 14.99 4.42 -2.40
N ALA A 64 13.71 4.30 -2.11
CA ALA A 64 12.74 5.30 -2.53
C ALA A 64 12.79 6.57 -1.68
N ALA A 65 13.22 6.44 -0.43
CA ALA A 65 13.31 7.56 0.51
C ALA A 65 11.98 8.32 0.54
N ALA A 66 11.97 9.59 0.15
CA ALA A 66 10.75 10.39 0.17
C ALA A 66 9.69 9.87 -0.81
N GLY A 67 10.08 9.03 -1.75
CA GLY A 67 9.14 8.40 -2.67
C GLY A 67 8.45 7.18 -2.10
N ALA A 68 8.81 6.75 -0.89
CA ALA A 68 8.10 5.68 -0.19
C ALA A 68 6.94 6.31 0.56
N MET A 69 5.73 6.18 0.01
CA MET A 69 4.58 6.95 0.48
C MET A 69 3.48 6.05 1.00
N VAL A 70 2.83 6.50 2.07
CA VAL A 70 1.66 5.81 2.61
C VAL A 70 0.54 6.82 2.82
N TRP A 71 -0.68 6.33 2.73
CA TRP A 71 -1.87 7.08 3.08
C TRP A 71 -2.55 6.36 4.23
N ARG A 72 -3.10 7.12 5.17
CA ARG A 72 -3.68 6.56 6.40
C ARG A 72 -5.16 6.89 6.50
N ASP A 73 -5.90 6.02 7.15
CA ASP A 73 -7.31 6.28 7.41
C ASP A 73 -7.46 7.08 8.71
N GLY A 74 -8.70 7.29 9.11
CA GLY A 74 -9.00 8.12 10.29
C GLY A 74 -8.49 7.54 11.61
N ARG A 75 -8.08 6.28 11.61
CA ARG A 75 -7.51 5.66 12.81
C ARG A 75 -5.99 5.59 12.73
N GLY A 76 -5.39 6.15 11.70
CA GLY A 76 -3.95 6.15 11.54
C GLY A 76 -3.40 4.89 10.90
N GLU A 77 -4.26 3.98 10.45
CA GLU A 77 -3.82 2.74 9.83
C GLU A 77 -3.56 2.94 8.35
N ILE A 78 -2.65 2.16 7.80
CA ILE A 78 -2.28 2.30 6.39
C ILE A 78 -3.44 1.84 5.52
N ALA A 79 -3.90 2.73 4.64
CA ALA A 79 -4.95 2.42 3.68
C ALA A 79 -4.37 2.16 2.30
N ALA A 80 -3.21 2.72 1.99
CA ALA A 80 -2.58 2.55 0.68
C ALA A 80 -1.10 2.87 0.78
N PHE A 81 -0.32 2.37 -0.17
CA PHE A 81 1.09 2.75 -0.26
C PHE A 81 1.51 2.79 -1.72
N ASN A 82 2.61 3.48 -1.97
CA ASN A 82 3.21 3.57 -3.29
C ASN A 82 4.69 3.84 -3.11
N MET A 83 5.52 3.20 -3.93
CA MET A 83 6.96 3.39 -3.90
C MET A 83 7.39 3.99 -5.23
N VAL A 84 7.98 5.18 -5.20
CA VAL A 84 8.49 5.84 -6.39
C VAL A 84 10.00 5.91 -6.27
N HIS A 85 10.69 5.32 -7.23
CA HIS A 85 12.13 5.22 -7.23
C HIS A 85 12.73 6.13 -8.29
N ARG A 86 13.96 6.57 -8.07
CA ARG A 86 14.69 7.38 -9.03
C ARG A 86 16.04 6.77 -9.29
N SER A 87 16.50 6.88 -10.53
CA SER A 87 17.84 6.46 -10.89
C SER A 87 18.35 7.47 -11.92
N GLY A 88 19.26 8.33 -11.49
CA GLY A 88 19.74 9.42 -12.35
C GLY A 88 18.63 10.37 -12.70
N VAL A 89 18.35 10.52 -13.99
CA VAL A 89 17.28 11.40 -14.46
C VAL A 89 15.98 10.66 -14.70
N GLU A 90 15.98 9.35 -14.49
CA GLU A 90 14.79 8.53 -14.68
C GLU A 90 14.17 8.17 -13.35
N GLY A 91 12.86 8.02 -13.35
CA GLY A 91 12.14 7.55 -12.19
C GLY A 91 11.17 6.46 -12.60
N TRP A 92 10.85 5.59 -11.69
CA TRP A 92 9.86 4.57 -11.95
C TRP A 92 9.05 4.28 -10.69
N MET A 93 7.85 3.74 -10.91
CA MET A 93 6.94 3.43 -9.81
C MET A 93 7.10 1.97 -9.43
N GLY A 94 7.37 1.73 -8.16
CA GLY A 94 7.41 0.37 -7.62
C GLY A 94 6.05 -0.09 -7.17
N PRO A 95 5.99 -0.94 -6.14
CA PRO A 95 4.71 -1.49 -5.71
C PRO A 95 3.71 -0.41 -5.33
N LEU A 96 2.47 -0.65 -5.70
CA LEU A 96 1.35 0.20 -5.36
C LEU A 96 0.21 -0.69 -4.92
N ALA A 97 -0.35 -0.41 -3.76
CA ALA A 97 -1.49 -1.18 -3.27
C ALA A 97 -2.43 -0.29 -2.49
N VAL A 98 -3.71 -0.60 -2.60
CA VAL A 98 -4.77 0.11 -1.89
C VAL A 98 -5.60 -0.93 -1.16
N ARG A 99 -5.90 -0.65 0.10
CA ARG A 99 -6.71 -1.56 0.90
C ARG A 99 -8.08 -1.72 0.27
N THR A 100 -8.60 -2.94 0.31
CA THR A 100 -9.80 -3.28 -0.47
C THR A 100 -11.10 -3.19 0.29
N GLU A 101 -11.12 -2.83 1.53
CA GLU A 101 -12.37 -2.85 2.26
C GLU A 101 -13.28 -1.69 1.97
#